data_b2e1d9924705c815706146f4857e6b08
#
_entry.id   b2e1d9924705c815706146f4857e6b08
#
_cell.length_a   1.000
_cell.length_b   1.000
_cell.length_c   1.000
_cell.angle_alpha   90.00
_cell.angle_beta   90.00
_cell.angle_gamma   90.00
#
_symmetry.space_group_name_H-M   'P 1'
#
loop_
_entity.id
_entity.type
_entity.pdbx_description
1 polymer ?
#
loop_
_entity_poly.entity_id
_entity_poly.type
_entity_poly.pdbx_seq_one_letter_code
_entity_poly.pdbx_strand_id
1 'polypeptide(L)'
;MRKTDPDTLMFFDAHPKALPLYQAFEELLLDTFSPVNKRVQKTQITFFNRHVFACVSFARVKRKAELPEGYMVITLGLPFPLQSERVAVKTEPYPGRWTHHIVVSKTEELDEELLSWIRASYEFANAK
;
A
#
# COMPACT_ATOMS: atom_id res chain seq x y z
N MET A 1 -6.71 -13.47 13.86
CA MET A 1 -6.39 -13.12 12.46
C MET A 1 -7.66 -13.16 11.61
N ARG A 2 -7.84 -12.16 10.77
CA ARG A 2 -8.99 -12.10 9.86
C ARG A 2 -8.82 -13.11 8.73
N LYS A 3 -9.92 -13.70 8.31
CA LYS A 3 -9.91 -14.63 7.19
C LYS A 3 -9.79 -13.85 5.88
N THR A 4 -8.88 -14.31 5.01
CA THR A 4 -8.68 -13.67 3.71
C THR A 4 -9.83 -14.03 2.78
N ASP A 5 -10.44 -13.03 2.15
CA ASP A 5 -11.56 -13.22 1.24
C ASP A 5 -11.12 -13.83 -0.09
N PRO A 6 -12.05 -14.51 -0.81
CA PRO A 6 -11.70 -15.19 -2.06
C PRO A 6 -11.13 -14.27 -3.14
N ASP A 7 -11.62 -13.05 -3.27
CA ASP A 7 -11.13 -12.12 -4.28
C ASP A 7 -9.66 -11.75 -4.03
N THR A 8 -9.28 -11.58 -2.76
CA THR A 8 -7.90 -11.31 -2.40
C THR A 8 -7.01 -12.52 -2.70
N LEU A 9 -7.49 -13.72 -2.40
CA LEU A 9 -6.73 -14.93 -2.72
C LEU A 9 -6.48 -15.05 -4.22
N MET A 10 -7.48 -14.74 -5.04
CA MET A 10 -7.31 -14.72 -6.49
C MET A 10 -6.30 -13.67 -6.94
N PHE A 11 -6.33 -12.49 -6.32
CA PHE A 11 -5.40 -11.42 -6.65
C PHE A 11 -3.95 -11.85 -6.45
N PHE A 12 -3.69 -12.64 -5.41
CA PHE A 12 -2.33 -13.12 -5.09
C PHE A 12 -1.99 -14.46 -5.72
N ASP A 13 -2.85 -15.02 -6.56
CA ASP A 13 -2.63 -16.33 -7.19
C ASP A 13 -1.32 -16.36 -8.00
N ALA A 14 -0.99 -15.28 -8.70
CA ALA A 14 0.25 -15.17 -9.46
C ALA A 14 1.44 -14.73 -8.60
N HIS A 15 1.21 -14.36 -7.33
CA HIS A 15 2.23 -13.87 -6.41
C HIS A 15 2.05 -14.46 -5.02
N PRO A 16 2.04 -15.81 -4.91
CA PRO A 16 1.70 -16.45 -3.63
C PRO A 16 2.66 -16.13 -2.49
N LYS A 17 3.92 -15.80 -2.82
CA LYS A 17 4.93 -15.49 -1.79
C LYS A 17 4.67 -14.14 -1.11
N ALA A 18 3.88 -13.27 -1.72
CA ALA A 18 3.55 -11.97 -1.14
C ALA A 18 2.31 -12.03 -0.25
N LEU A 19 1.55 -13.13 -0.29
CA LEU A 19 0.31 -13.22 0.46
C LEU A 19 0.46 -13.06 1.97
N PRO A 20 1.42 -13.73 2.64
CA PRO A 20 1.57 -13.53 4.09
C PRO A 20 1.90 -12.09 4.47
N LEU A 21 2.73 -11.42 3.67
CA LEU A 21 3.05 -10.01 3.87
C LEU A 21 1.80 -9.15 3.74
N TYR A 22 1.00 -9.40 2.71
CA TYR A 22 -0.24 -8.67 2.50
C TYR A 22 -1.23 -8.89 3.66
N GLN A 23 -1.36 -10.12 4.13
CA GLN A 23 -2.26 -10.42 5.24
C GLN A 23 -1.89 -9.63 6.50
N ALA A 24 -0.58 -9.52 6.78
CA ALA A 24 -0.09 -8.71 7.89
C ALA A 24 -0.39 -7.23 7.68
N PHE A 25 -0.22 -6.75 6.45
CA PHE A 25 -0.51 -5.36 6.10
C PHE A 25 -1.99 -5.02 6.28
N GLU A 26 -2.88 -5.87 5.75
CA GLU A 26 -4.32 -5.66 5.87
C GLU A 26 -4.75 -5.64 7.34
N GLU A 27 -4.26 -6.57 8.13
CA GLU A 27 -4.59 -6.62 9.54
C GLU A 27 -4.13 -5.35 10.27
N LEU A 28 -2.93 -4.89 9.96
CA LEU A 28 -2.41 -3.65 10.53
C LEU A 28 -3.30 -2.45 10.19
N LEU A 29 -3.72 -2.34 8.92
CA LEU A 29 -4.60 -1.25 8.50
C LEU A 29 -5.95 -1.28 9.21
N LEU A 30 -6.58 -2.45 9.24
CA LEU A 30 -7.92 -2.59 9.80
C LEU A 30 -7.92 -2.44 11.32
N ASP A 31 -6.80 -2.76 11.98
CA ASP A 31 -6.68 -2.58 13.43
C ASP A 31 -6.33 -1.15 13.82
N THR A 32 -5.71 -0.39 12.91
CA THR A 32 -5.22 0.95 13.21
C THR A 32 -6.21 2.05 12.80
N PHE A 33 -6.89 1.88 11.67
CA PHE A 33 -7.76 2.90 11.10
C PHE A 33 -9.20 2.44 11.05
N SER A 34 -10.14 3.38 11.21
CA SER A 34 -11.56 3.11 11.12
C SER A 34 -12.29 4.41 10.76
N PRO A 35 -13.19 4.39 9.78
CA PRO A 35 -13.55 3.24 8.94
C PRO A 35 -12.55 3.02 7.81
N VAL A 36 -12.46 1.77 7.34
CA VAL A 36 -11.67 1.41 6.17
C VAL A 36 -12.49 0.45 5.32
N ASN A 37 -12.61 0.78 4.04
CA ASN A 37 -13.24 -0.08 3.05
C ASN A 37 -12.17 -0.60 2.11
N LYS A 38 -12.42 -1.75 1.52
CA LYS A 38 -11.48 -2.43 0.65
C LYS A 38 -12.17 -2.77 -0.66
N ARG A 39 -11.45 -2.59 -1.76
CA ARG A 39 -11.93 -2.98 -3.09
C ARG A 39 -10.81 -3.74 -3.80
N VAL A 40 -11.07 -5.00 -4.15
CA VAL A 40 -10.12 -5.79 -4.93
C VAL A 40 -10.42 -5.56 -6.40
N GLN A 41 -9.43 -5.04 -7.12
CA GLN A 41 -9.52 -4.75 -8.55
C GLN A 41 -8.55 -5.65 -9.30
N LYS A 42 -8.59 -5.63 -10.63
CA LYS A 42 -7.75 -6.50 -11.44
C LYS A 42 -6.25 -6.31 -11.18
N THR A 43 -5.81 -5.05 -11.06
CA THR A 43 -4.39 -4.73 -10.96
C THR A 43 -3.96 -4.17 -9.60
N GLN A 44 -4.90 -3.95 -8.69
CA GLN A 44 -4.58 -3.40 -7.37
C GLN A 44 -5.69 -3.69 -6.37
N ILE A 45 -5.33 -3.64 -5.10
CA ILE A 45 -6.29 -3.64 -4.00
C ILE A 45 -6.29 -2.23 -3.44
N THR A 46 -7.48 -1.62 -3.38
CA THR A 46 -7.64 -0.23 -2.97
C THR A 46 -8.27 -0.16 -1.59
N PHE A 47 -7.68 0.66 -0.72
CA PHE A 47 -8.22 0.95 0.61
C PHE A 47 -8.69 2.39 0.64
N PHE A 48 -9.92 2.60 1.13
CA PHE A 48 -10.52 3.93 1.13
C PHE A 48 -11.48 4.10 2.30
N ASN A 49 -11.68 5.35 2.66
CA ASN A 49 -12.78 5.78 3.50
C ASN A 49 -13.73 6.55 2.58
N ARG A 50 -13.70 7.87 2.58
CA ARG A 50 -14.43 8.67 1.58
C ARG A 50 -13.63 8.72 0.28
N HIS A 51 -12.31 8.75 0.41
CA HIS A 51 -11.37 8.77 -0.71
C HIS A 51 -10.30 7.72 -0.50
N VAL A 52 -9.62 7.35 -1.57
CA VAL A 52 -8.54 6.36 -1.53
C VAL A 52 -7.37 6.93 -0.72
N PHE A 53 -6.83 6.13 0.20
CA PHE A 53 -5.65 6.52 0.96
C PHE A 53 -4.48 5.54 0.81
N ALA A 54 -4.72 4.32 0.33
CA ALA A 54 -3.65 3.34 0.12
C ALA A 54 -4.07 2.34 -0.95
N CYS A 55 -3.09 1.87 -1.70
CA CYS A 55 -3.28 0.78 -2.67
C CYS A 55 -2.14 -0.22 -2.51
N VAL A 56 -2.43 -1.48 -2.86
CA VAL A 56 -1.42 -2.53 -2.96
C VAL A 56 -1.44 -3.05 -4.38
N SER A 57 -0.27 -3.18 -5.00
CA SER A 57 -0.15 -3.65 -6.37
C SER A 57 1.18 -4.36 -6.58
N PHE A 58 1.39 -4.84 -7.81
CA PHE A 58 2.67 -5.39 -8.25
C PHE A 58 3.22 -4.56 -9.41
N ALA A 59 2.95 -3.25 -9.38
CA ALA A 59 3.44 -2.32 -10.39
C ALA A 59 4.97 -2.39 -10.47
N ARG A 60 5.48 -2.30 -11.69
CA ARG A 60 6.92 -2.40 -11.90
C ARG A 60 7.55 -1.02 -11.72
N VAL A 61 7.84 -0.67 -10.46
CA VAL A 61 8.41 0.63 -10.09
C VAL A 61 9.95 0.62 -10.07
N LYS A 62 10.55 -0.56 -10.23
CA LYS A 62 11.99 -0.77 -10.34
C LYS A 62 12.24 -1.84 -11.39
N ARG A 63 13.51 -1.99 -11.82
CA ARG A 63 13.87 -3.08 -12.73
C ARG A 63 13.60 -4.42 -12.04
N LYS A 64 13.23 -5.43 -12.81
CA LYS A 64 12.91 -6.76 -12.29
C LYS A 64 14.01 -7.30 -11.36
N ALA A 65 15.27 -7.08 -11.75
CA ALA A 65 16.41 -7.57 -10.97
C ALA A 65 16.56 -6.89 -9.61
N GLU A 66 15.93 -5.72 -9.43
CA GLU A 66 15.98 -4.95 -8.19
C GLU A 66 14.78 -5.23 -7.28
N LEU A 67 13.78 -5.99 -7.77
CA LEU A 67 12.58 -6.30 -7.00
C LEU A 67 12.81 -7.59 -6.21
N PRO A 68 12.70 -7.56 -4.88
CA PRO A 68 12.91 -8.75 -4.07
C PRO A 68 11.76 -9.75 -4.26
N GLU A 69 12.06 -11.01 -4.02
CA GLU A 69 11.05 -12.05 -4.08
C GLU A 69 10.00 -11.81 -2.99
N GLY A 70 8.73 -12.01 -3.35
CA GLY A 70 7.63 -11.82 -2.41
C GLY A 70 7.29 -10.35 -2.16
N TYR A 71 7.73 -9.45 -3.05
CA TYR A 71 7.46 -8.02 -2.89
C TYR A 71 6.00 -7.67 -3.18
N MET A 72 5.59 -6.53 -2.65
CA MET A 72 4.40 -5.83 -3.10
C MET A 72 4.68 -4.33 -3.06
N VAL A 73 3.89 -3.55 -3.78
CA VAL A 73 4.03 -2.10 -3.84
C VAL A 73 2.87 -1.45 -3.09
N ILE A 74 3.20 -0.59 -2.12
CA ILE A 74 2.22 0.20 -1.40
C ILE A 74 2.22 1.60 -2.01
N THR A 75 1.05 2.09 -2.42
CA THR A 75 0.90 3.42 -3.00
C THR A 75 0.16 4.32 -2.03
N LEU A 76 0.73 5.49 -1.73
CA LEU A 76 0.17 6.48 -0.80
C LEU A 76 0.09 7.85 -1.44
N GLY A 77 -0.93 8.64 -1.08
CA GLY A 77 -1.09 10.01 -1.51
C GLY A 77 -0.88 10.97 -0.35
N LEU A 78 0.00 11.95 -0.53
CA LEU A 78 0.34 12.94 0.50
C LEU A 78 0.37 14.34 -0.07
N PRO A 79 0.17 15.39 0.76
CA PRO A 79 0.25 16.77 0.28
C PRO A 79 1.70 17.28 0.15
N PHE A 80 2.68 16.42 0.44
CA PHE A 80 4.10 16.77 0.37
C PHE A 80 4.91 15.55 -0.08
N PRO A 81 6.12 15.74 -0.65
CA PRO A 81 6.96 14.61 -1.04
C PRO A 81 7.73 14.05 0.16
N LEU A 82 7.76 12.73 0.27
CA LEU A 82 8.58 12.06 1.28
C LEU A 82 10.03 12.02 0.81
N GLN A 83 10.96 12.26 1.73
CA GLN A 83 12.40 12.19 1.46
C GLN A 83 12.94 10.92 2.12
N SER A 84 12.83 9.80 1.44
CA SER A 84 13.27 8.51 1.97
C SER A 84 13.67 7.58 0.84
N GLU A 85 14.72 6.80 1.06
CA GLU A 85 15.16 5.78 0.11
C GLU A 85 14.14 4.65 -0.03
N ARG A 86 13.21 4.53 0.93
CA ARG A 86 12.14 3.53 0.88
C ARG A 86 11.13 3.83 -0.21
N VAL A 87 11.06 5.09 -0.67
CA VAL A 87 10.16 5.49 -1.75
C VAL A 87 10.84 5.22 -3.08
N ALA A 88 10.33 4.22 -3.81
CA ALA A 88 10.92 3.82 -5.09
C ALA A 88 10.63 4.85 -6.19
N VAL A 89 9.40 5.37 -6.21
CA VAL A 89 8.97 6.37 -7.18
C VAL A 89 8.03 7.34 -6.49
N LYS A 90 8.18 8.64 -6.79
CA LYS A 90 7.21 9.64 -6.35
C LYS A 90 6.93 10.60 -7.50
N THR A 91 5.67 11.01 -7.64
CA THR A 91 5.24 11.92 -8.68
C THR A 91 4.24 12.90 -8.10
N GLU A 92 4.14 14.07 -8.72
CA GLU A 92 3.15 15.09 -8.34
C GLU A 92 2.17 15.27 -9.50
N PRO A 93 1.13 14.39 -9.61
CA PRO A 93 0.17 14.49 -10.70
C PRO A 93 -0.65 15.79 -10.67
N TYR A 94 -0.84 16.36 -9.48
CA TYR A 94 -1.52 17.64 -9.29
C TYR A 94 -0.76 18.46 -8.25
N PRO A 95 -0.79 19.80 -8.34
CA PRO A 95 -0.13 20.63 -7.32
C PRO A 95 -0.60 20.28 -5.90
N GLY A 96 0.36 20.00 -5.01
CA GLY A 96 0.07 19.64 -3.64
C GLY A 96 -0.43 18.22 -3.43
N ARG A 97 -0.32 17.37 -4.46
CA ARG A 97 -0.72 15.95 -4.37
C ARG A 97 0.40 15.08 -4.88
N TRP A 98 1.06 14.41 -3.95
CA TRP A 98 2.20 13.55 -4.26
C TRP A 98 1.82 12.07 -4.12
N THR A 99 2.07 11.30 -5.17
CA THR A 99 1.87 9.86 -5.17
C THR A 99 3.20 9.19 -4.92
N HIS A 100 3.23 8.28 -3.95
CA HIS A 100 4.44 7.56 -3.55
C HIS A 100 4.26 6.07 -3.75
N HIS A 101 5.24 5.42 -4.35
CA HIS A 101 5.27 3.95 -4.49
C HIS A 101 6.40 3.40 -3.63
N ILE A 102 6.06 2.55 -2.68
CA ILE A 102 6.99 1.98 -1.72
C ILE A 102 7.01 0.47 -1.91
N VAL A 103 8.19 -0.10 -2.15
CA VAL A 103 8.35 -1.55 -2.30
C VAL A 103 8.61 -2.15 -0.93
N VAL A 104 7.83 -3.16 -0.56
CA VAL A 104 8.03 -3.92 0.68
C VAL A 104 8.06 -5.39 0.34
N SER A 105 8.83 -6.17 1.07
CA SER A 105 8.95 -7.62 0.86
C SER A 105 8.98 -8.42 2.16
N LYS A 106 9.12 -7.73 3.29
CA LYS A 106 9.22 -8.36 4.61
C LYS A 106 8.28 -7.70 5.60
N THR A 107 7.73 -8.49 6.53
CA THR A 107 6.83 -7.96 7.56
C THR A 107 7.51 -6.94 8.46
N GLU A 108 8.83 -7.04 8.64
CA GLU A 108 9.60 -6.07 9.44
C GLU A 108 9.58 -4.67 8.84
N GLU A 109 9.28 -4.56 7.56
CA GLU A 109 9.15 -3.27 6.88
C GLU A 109 7.80 -2.59 7.13
N LEU A 110 6.84 -3.32 7.71
CA LEU A 110 5.56 -2.76 8.15
C LEU A 110 5.76 -2.16 9.55
N ASP A 111 6.57 -1.12 9.61
CA ASP A 111 7.06 -0.52 10.85
C ASP A 111 6.35 0.80 11.18
N GLU A 112 6.79 1.42 12.27
CA GLU A 112 6.22 2.69 12.75
C GLU A 112 6.36 3.81 11.72
N GLU A 113 7.48 3.86 11.01
CA GLU A 113 7.69 4.88 9.99
C GLU A 113 6.67 4.73 8.85
N LEU A 114 6.53 3.50 8.32
CA LEU A 114 5.55 3.24 7.28
C LEU A 114 4.13 3.56 7.77
N LEU A 115 3.82 3.14 9.00
CA LEU A 115 2.51 3.39 9.57
C LEU A 115 2.23 4.89 9.70
N SER A 116 3.24 5.68 10.06
CA SER A 116 3.08 7.13 10.15
C SER A 116 2.77 7.75 8.78
N TRP A 117 3.37 7.24 7.72
CA TRP A 117 3.08 7.68 6.36
C TRP A 117 1.66 7.30 5.93
N ILE A 118 1.24 6.09 6.27
CA ILE A 118 -0.12 5.63 5.96
C ILE A 118 -1.14 6.48 6.72
N ARG A 119 -0.85 6.81 7.98
CA ARG A 119 -1.72 7.69 8.78
C ARG A 119 -1.85 9.07 8.15
N ALA A 120 -0.74 9.64 7.70
CA ALA A 120 -0.76 10.94 7.02
C ALA A 120 -1.59 10.88 5.74
N SER A 121 -1.49 9.79 4.99
CA SER A 121 -2.28 9.58 3.78
C SER A 121 -3.76 9.42 4.10
N TYR A 122 -4.09 8.69 5.17
CA TYR A 122 -5.45 8.52 5.62
C TYR A 122 -6.09 9.86 6.01
N GLU A 123 -5.35 10.66 6.78
CA GLU A 123 -5.83 11.97 7.22
C GLU A 123 -5.96 12.94 6.04
N PHE A 124 -5.01 12.91 5.11
CA PHE A 124 -5.08 13.74 3.91
C PHE A 124 -6.29 13.40 3.05
N ALA A 125 -6.57 12.11 2.88
CA ALA A 125 -7.73 11.66 2.11
C ALA A 125 -9.03 12.09 2.77
N ASN A 126 -9.10 12.04 4.10
CA ASN A 126 -10.32 12.42 4.83
C ASN A 126 -10.55 13.92 4.88
N ALA A 127 -9.52 14.72 4.65
CA ALA A 127 -9.64 16.19 4.67
C ALA A 127 -10.17 16.79 3.36
N LYS A 128 -10.36 15.96 2.34
CA LYS A 128 -10.84 16.42 1.03
C LYS A 128 -12.33 16.73 1.04
#